data_950aae3e08bf1c8d5f5a2c28b6ccc9a7
#
_entry.id   950aae3e08bf1c8d5f5a2c28b6ccc9a7
#
_cell.length_a   1.000
_cell.length_b   1.000
_cell.length_c   1.000
_cell.angle_alpha   90.00
_cell.angle_beta   90.00
_cell.angle_gamma   90.00
#
_symmetry.space_group_name_H-M   'P 1'
#
loop_
_entity.id
_entity.type
_entity.pdbx_description
1 polymer ?
#
loop_
_entity_poly.entity_id
_entity_poly.type
_entity_poly.pdbx_seq_one_letter_code
_entity_poly.pdbx_strand_id
1 'polypeptide(L)'
;YTHRGKVDVIYIDPPYNTGNEGWVYNDAVNDPKMKRWLGQVVGKEGEDLSRHDKWLCMMYPRLKLLHRLLHDDGSIWISIDDNEAPSLRLVMDEIFGRGKFIACNVWQKRYSRENREAIGDVHEYLLVYAKNPEQFKMLRNKLPLGDKQLAVYKNPNGDPRGKWRAVSFSAQGFRPNQMYEIRSPLTGKLHRPPEGSCWKVVEQEYFRLLSDERMYFGKDG
;
A
#
# COMPACT_ATOMS: atom_id res chain seq x y z
N TYR A 1 -9.80 25.43 -16.31
CA TYR A 1 -9.10 24.24 -15.77
C TYR A 1 -9.09 23.12 -16.82
N THR A 2 -8.09 23.14 -17.71
CA THR A 2 -7.97 22.23 -18.87
C THR A 2 -7.67 20.76 -18.48
N HIS A 3 -7.18 20.51 -17.26
CA HIS A 3 -6.73 19.19 -16.80
C HIS A 3 -7.62 18.57 -15.71
N ARG A 4 -8.77 19.15 -15.40
CA ARG A 4 -9.67 18.59 -14.39
C ARG A 4 -10.14 17.18 -14.77
N GLY A 5 -9.92 16.21 -13.85
CA GLY A 5 -10.29 14.82 -14.04
C GLY A 5 -9.52 14.09 -15.16
N LYS A 6 -8.31 14.56 -15.51
CA LYS A 6 -7.51 14.01 -16.62
C LYS A 6 -6.13 13.49 -16.20
N VAL A 7 -5.76 13.65 -14.94
CA VAL A 7 -4.43 13.26 -14.45
C VAL A 7 -4.52 11.86 -13.84
N ASP A 8 -3.80 10.92 -14.39
CA ASP A 8 -3.83 9.52 -13.90
C ASP A 8 -2.99 9.31 -12.66
N VAL A 9 -1.84 9.99 -12.55
CA VAL A 9 -0.93 9.88 -11.42
C VAL A 9 -0.44 11.24 -10.98
N ILE A 10 -0.54 11.51 -9.70
CA ILE A 10 0.06 12.69 -9.05
C ILE A 10 1.09 12.20 -8.04
N TYR A 11 2.31 12.72 -8.13
CA TYR A 11 3.32 12.59 -7.09
C TYR A 11 3.66 13.98 -6.56
N ILE A 12 3.70 14.12 -5.24
CA ILE A 12 4.14 15.34 -4.58
C ILE A 12 5.11 15.01 -3.44
N ASP A 13 6.04 15.92 -3.24
CA ASP A 13 7.00 15.95 -2.15
C ASP A 13 6.82 17.30 -1.42
N PRO A 14 5.87 17.40 -0.46
CA PRO A 14 5.58 18.64 0.22
C PRO A 14 6.67 18.95 1.27
N PRO A 15 6.73 20.17 1.80
CA PRO A 15 7.57 20.48 2.96
C PRO A 15 7.23 19.55 4.13
N TYR A 16 8.26 18.93 4.76
CA TYR A 16 8.08 17.98 5.86
C TYR A 16 7.87 18.65 7.22
N ASN A 17 7.98 19.98 7.28
CA ASN A 17 7.75 20.79 8.48
C ASN A 17 8.67 20.41 9.66
N THR A 18 9.93 20.07 9.36
CA THR A 18 10.93 19.60 10.33
C THR A 18 11.35 20.66 11.36
N GLY A 19 11.02 21.94 11.12
CA GLY A 19 11.40 23.05 11.98
C GLY A 19 12.83 23.58 11.76
N ASN A 20 13.58 23.02 10.82
CA ASN A 20 14.89 23.52 10.43
C ASN A 20 14.75 24.72 9.48
N GLU A 21 14.88 25.92 10.01
CA GLU A 21 14.68 27.18 9.27
C GLU A 21 15.86 27.57 8.34
N GLY A 22 16.95 26.78 8.32
CA GLY A 22 18.19 27.13 7.64
C GLY A 22 18.41 26.52 6.26
N TRP A 23 17.45 25.83 5.69
CA TRP A 23 17.57 25.18 4.37
C TRP A 23 17.09 26.07 3.23
N VAL A 24 17.73 25.91 2.05
CA VAL A 24 17.41 26.63 0.80
C VAL A 24 15.97 26.37 0.34
N TYR A 25 15.39 25.24 0.68
CA TYR A 25 13.96 25.00 0.64
C TYR A 25 13.41 25.36 2.02
N ASN A 26 12.69 26.47 2.11
CA ASN A 26 12.05 26.92 3.32
C ASN A 26 10.91 25.96 3.68
N ASP A 27 11.23 24.87 4.38
CA ASP A 27 10.25 23.94 4.94
C ASP A 27 9.40 24.60 6.04
N ALA A 28 9.78 25.81 6.46
CA ALA A 28 9.06 26.58 7.45
C ALA A 28 7.88 27.31 6.80
N VAL A 29 6.70 27.14 7.37
CA VAL A 29 5.48 27.88 7.05
C VAL A 29 5.63 29.38 7.41
N ASN A 30 6.83 29.83 7.74
CA ASN A 30 7.23 31.18 8.14
C ASN A 30 7.64 32.09 6.97
N ASP A 31 7.54 31.63 5.71
CA ASP A 31 7.74 32.46 4.54
C ASP A 31 6.83 33.72 4.62
N PRO A 32 7.34 34.93 4.34
CA PRO A 32 6.56 36.18 4.41
C PRO A 32 5.29 36.15 3.54
N LYS A 33 5.30 35.45 2.40
CA LYS A 33 4.13 35.32 1.53
C LYS A 33 3.09 34.39 2.18
N MET A 34 3.56 33.35 2.86
CA MET A 34 2.71 32.41 3.62
C MET A 34 2.07 33.09 4.82
N LYS A 35 2.86 33.86 5.60
CA LYS A 35 2.31 34.69 6.72
C LYS A 35 1.26 35.67 6.24
N ARG A 36 1.51 36.34 5.10
CA ARG A 36 0.53 37.25 4.50
C ARG A 36 -0.74 36.53 4.07
N TRP A 37 -0.59 35.38 3.44
CA TRP A 37 -1.73 34.55 3.02
C TRP A 37 -2.53 34.03 4.22
N LEU A 38 -1.86 33.47 5.24
CA LEU A 38 -2.50 33.04 6.50
C LEU A 38 -3.22 34.17 7.19
N GLY A 39 -2.61 35.38 7.29
CA GLY A 39 -3.26 36.57 7.85
C GLY A 39 -4.49 37.00 7.06
N GLN A 40 -4.54 36.76 5.75
CA GLN A 40 -5.71 37.07 4.91
C GLN A 40 -6.83 36.03 5.02
N VAL A 41 -6.48 34.76 5.18
CA VAL A 41 -7.43 33.63 5.15
C VAL A 41 -7.91 33.25 6.56
N VAL A 42 -7.03 33.28 7.55
CA VAL A 42 -7.30 32.86 8.93
C VAL A 42 -7.46 34.07 9.88
N GLY A 43 -7.01 35.26 9.46
CA GLY A 43 -7.11 36.49 10.26
C GLY A 43 -6.18 36.48 11.46
N LYS A 44 -6.56 37.20 12.54
CA LYS A 44 -5.77 37.35 13.77
C LYS A 44 -5.55 36.00 14.51
N GLU A 45 -6.45 35.06 14.34
CA GLU A 45 -6.33 33.72 14.92
C GLU A 45 -5.14 32.94 14.34
N GLY A 46 -4.59 33.34 13.20
CA GLY A 46 -3.41 32.73 12.59
C GLY A 46 -2.11 32.88 13.38
N GLU A 47 -2.06 33.80 14.35
CA GLU A 47 -0.89 34.00 15.21
C GLU A 47 -0.80 32.93 16.31
N ASP A 48 -1.94 32.39 16.74
CA ASP A 48 -2.02 31.35 17.77
C ASP A 48 -1.94 29.93 17.22
N LEU A 49 -1.89 29.78 15.89
CA LEU A 49 -1.80 28.45 15.27
C LEU A 49 -0.44 27.80 15.52
N SER A 50 -0.48 26.53 15.87
CA SER A 50 0.71 25.69 15.94
C SER A 50 1.38 25.54 14.56
N ARG A 51 2.62 25.05 14.54
CA ARG A 51 3.34 24.73 13.32
C ARG A 51 2.57 23.77 12.42
N HIS A 52 1.93 22.76 13.02
CA HIS A 52 1.12 21.76 12.31
C HIS A 52 -0.15 22.37 11.71
N ASP A 53 -0.84 23.26 12.44
CA ASP A 53 -2.04 23.93 11.92
C ASP A 53 -1.72 24.79 10.69
N LYS A 54 -0.61 25.52 10.72
CA LYS A 54 -0.13 26.32 9.59
C LYS A 54 0.18 25.46 8.38
N TRP A 55 0.81 24.30 8.58
CA TRP A 55 1.08 23.34 7.53
C TRP A 55 -0.22 22.80 6.93
N LEU A 56 -1.19 22.42 7.75
CA LEU A 56 -2.51 21.96 7.32
C LEU A 56 -3.26 23.02 6.51
N CYS A 57 -3.27 24.28 6.98
CA CYS A 57 -3.87 25.40 6.25
C CYS A 57 -3.25 25.58 4.86
N MET A 58 -1.94 25.34 4.73
CA MET A 58 -1.24 25.40 3.45
C MET A 58 -1.61 24.20 2.55
N MET A 59 -1.64 22.99 3.09
CA MET A 59 -1.77 21.77 2.31
C MET A 59 -3.23 21.47 1.91
N TYR A 60 -4.18 21.72 2.77
CA TYR A 60 -5.59 21.36 2.56
C TYR A 60 -6.17 21.86 1.22
N PRO A 61 -6.09 23.17 0.88
CA PRO A 61 -6.61 23.67 -0.39
C PRO A 61 -5.87 23.08 -1.60
N ARG A 62 -4.56 22.82 -1.47
CA ARG A 62 -3.75 22.20 -2.52
C ARG A 62 -4.19 20.76 -2.77
N LEU A 63 -4.34 19.98 -1.72
CA LEU A 63 -4.80 18.58 -1.83
C LEU A 63 -6.21 18.50 -2.43
N LYS A 64 -7.12 19.42 -2.09
CA LYS A 64 -8.45 19.52 -2.73
C LYS A 64 -8.36 19.83 -4.22
N LEU A 65 -7.44 20.70 -4.64
CA LEU A 65 -7.21 20.97 -6.05
C LEU A 65 -6.63 19.75 -6.77
N LEU A 66 -5.64 19.09 -6.19
CA LEU A 66 -5.04 17.87 -6.74
C LEU A 66 -6.09 16.76 -6.90
N HIS A 67 -6.97 16.58 -5.90
CA HIS A 67 -8.09 15.65 -6.01
C HIS A 67 -9.00 15.95 -7.20
N ARG A 68 -9.26 17.23 -7.50
CA ARG A 68 -10.08 17.63 -8.67
C ARG A 68 -9.38 17.42 -10.01
N LEU A 69 -8.05 17.46 -10.05
CA LEU A 69 -7.27 17.20 -11.26
C LEU A 69 -7.22 15.71 -11.58
N LEU A 70 -7.23 14.88 -10.55
CA LEU A 70 -7.08 13.44 -10.66
C LEU A 70 -8.25 12.80 -11.43
N HIS A 71 -7.92 11.91 -12.39
CA HIS A 71 -8.89 11.04 -13.06
C HIS A 71 -9.61 10.14 -12.06
N ASP A 72 -10.78 9.61 -12.40
CA ASP A 72 -11.56 8.78 -11.48
C ASP A 72 -10.85 7.44 -11.14
N ASP A 73 -10.01 6.93 -12.03
CA ASP A 73 -9.15 5.76 -11.79
C ASP A 73 -7.72 6.14 -11.36
N GLY A 74 -7.47 7.44 -11.16
CA GLY A 74 -6.15 7.98 -10.83
C GLY A 74 -5.75 7.79 -9.37
N SER A 75 -4.44 7.93 -9.12
CA SER A 75 -3.81 7.80 -7.81
C SER A 75 -2.91 8.98 -7.48
N ILE A 76 -2.81 9.29 -6.18
CA ILE A 76 -1.90 10.29 -5.63
C ILE A 76 -0.91 9.63 -4.67
N TRP A 77 0.34 10.05 -4.76
CA TRP A 77 1.48 9.55 -4.03
C TRP A 77 2.18 10.72 -3.36
N ILE A 78 2.36 10.65 -2.05
CA ILE A 78 2.86 11.77 -1.25
C ILE A 78 3.98 11.29 -0.36
N SER A 79 5.20 11.83 -0.58
CA SER A 79 6.32 11.63 0.33
C SER A 79 6.13 12.46 1.58
N ILE A 80 6.41 11.91 2.75
CA ILE A 80 6.30 12.59 4.04
C ILE A 80 7.11 11.84 5.11
N ASP A 81 7.56 12.55 6.15
CA ASP A 81 8.17 11.94 7.32
C ASP A 81 7.21 11.92 8.54
N ASP A 82 7.72 11.44 9.69
CA ASP A 82 6.97 11.34 10.94
C ASP A 82 6.41 12.67 11.46
N ASN A 83 6.99 13.82 11.05
CA ASN A 83 6.52 15.13 11.53
C ASN A 83 5.07 15.39 11.12
N GLU A 84 4.70 15.09 9.87
CA GLU A 84 3.36 15.41 9.34
C GLU A 84 2.60 14.20 8.77
N ALA A 85 3.17 13.00 8.78
CA ALA A 85 2.46 11.81 8.30
C ALA A 85 1.10 11.58 8.98
N PRO A 86 0.95 11.75 10.31
CA PRO A 86 -0.35 11.61 10.97
C PRO A 86 -1.36 12.66 10.51
N SER A 87 -0.93 13.94 10.45
CA SER A 87 -1.78 15.06 10.02
C SER A 87 -2.22 14.91 8.57
N LEU A 88 -1.26 14.57 7.69
CA LEU A 88 -1.53 14.31 6.28
C LEU A 88 -2.54 13.18 6.10
N ARG A 89 -2.39 12.09 6.86
CA ARG A 89 -3.30 10.95 6.79
C ARG A 89 -4.75 11.36 7.10
N LEU A 90 -4.96 12.15 8.15
CA LEU A 90 -6.30 12.63 8.54
C LEU A 90 -6.92 13.51 7.46
N VAL A 91 -6.16 14.44 6.91
CA VAL A 91 -6.63 15.33 5.84
C VAL A 91 -6.93 14.56 4.55
N MET A 92 -6.11 13.58 4.21
CA MET A 92 -6.35 12.74 3.03
C MET A 92 -7.60 11.86 3.22
N ASP A 93 -7.83 11.33 4.42
CA ASP A 93 -9.05 10.59 4.75
C ASP A 93 -10.31 11.47 4.65
N GLU A 94 -10.20 12.77 4.97
CA GLU A 94 -11.30 13.74 4.80
C GLU A 94 -11.57 14.05 3.31
N ILE A 95 -10.52 14.32 2.55
CA ILE A 95 -10.63 14.77 1.15
C ILE A 95 -11.02 13.62 0.21
N PHE A 96 -10.40 12.46 0.37
CA PHE A 96 -10.58 11.30 -0.50
C PHE A 96 -11.61 10.31 0.06
N GLY A 97 -11.74 10.24 1.39
CA GLY A 97 -12.47 9.21 2.11
C GLY A 97 -11.54 8.05 2.56
N ARG A 98 -11.78 7.53 3.76
CA ARG A 98 -10.97 6.44 4.37
C ARG A 98 -10.85 5.21 3.47
N GLY A 99 -11.93 4.85 2.77
CA GLY A 99 -11.95 3.69 1.86
C GLY A 99 -11.10 3.87 0.59
N LYS A 100 -10.51 5.04 0.38
CA LYS A 100 -9.65 5.37 -0.78
C LYS A 100 -8.16 5.26 -0.48
N PHE A 101 -7.80 4.97 0.76
CA PHE A 101 -6.44 4.68 1.15
C PHE A 101 -5.96 3.34 0.55
N ILE A 102 -4.78 3.37 -0.07
CA ILE A 102 -4.16 2.19 -0.68
C ILE A 102 -3.05 1.63 0.21
N ALA A 103 -2.07 2.47 0.56
CA ALA A 103 -0.91 2.04 1.31
C ALA A 103 -0.16 3.22 1.94
N CYS A 104 0.59 2.91 3.00
CA CYS A 104 1.68 3.72 3.49
C CYS A 104 2.95 2.88 3.35
N ASN A 105 3.75 3.18 2.34
CA ASN A 105 5.00 2.46 2.09
C ASN A 105 6.12 3.10 2.90
N VAL A 106 6.94 2.28 3.53
CA VAL A 106 8.17 2.72 4.18
C VAL A 106 9.26 2.80 3.13
N TRP A 107 9.86 3.98 2.98
CA TRP A 107 10.94 4.25 2.05
C TRP A 107 12.24 4.43 2.80
N GLN A 108 13.24 3.58 2.55
CA GLN A 108 14.55 3.72 3.17
C GLN A 108 15.27 4.92 2.58
N LYS A 109 15.50 5.96 3.40
CA LYS A 109 16.14 7.21 3.00
C LYS A 109 17.66 7.18 3.21
N ARG A 110 18.11 6.47 4.25
CA ARG A 110 19.53 6.39 4.66
C ARG A 110 19.90 4.96 4.97
N TYR A 111 21.18 4.63 4.80
CA TYR A 111 21.73 3.31 5.18
C TYR A 111 22.27 3.29 6.61
N SER A 112 22.66 4.45 7.16
CA SER A 112 23.16 4.60 8.52
C SER A 112 22.21 5.43 9.37
N ARG A 113 22.05 5.00 10.64
CA ARG A 113 21.26 5.76 11.63
C ARG A 113 21.97 7.05 12.00
N GLU A 114 21.20 8.07 12.31
CA GLU A 114 21.71 9.28 12.96
C GLU A 114 21.93 9.01 14.44
N ASN A 115 23.14 9.29 14.94
CA ASN A 115 23.50 8.99 16.33
C ASN A 115 23.10 10.10 17.33
N ARG A 116 22.38 11.11 16.87
CA ARG A 116 21.99 12.26 17.72
C ARG A 116 20.71 12.00 18.52
N GLU A 117 19.91 11.05 18.09
CA GLU A 117 18.64 10.68 18.72
C GLU A 117 18.74 9.31 19.39
N ALA A 118 17.91 9.07 20.41
CA ALA A 118 17.85 7.79 21.14
C ALA A 118 17.54 6.62 20.18
N ILE A 119 16.66 6.84 19.19
CA ILE A 119 16.36 5.92 18.10
C ILE A 119 16.36 6.75 16.82
N GLY A 120 17.49 6.74 16.09
CA GLY A 120 17.58 7.43 14.79
C GLY A 120 16.76 6.74 13.73
N ASP A 121 15.99 7.51 12.97
CA ASP A 121 15.23 7.04 11.83
C ASP A 121 16.12 6.95 10.58
N VAL A 122 15.75 6.06 9.67
CA VAL A 122 16.43 5.84 8.38
C VAL A 122 15.42 5.84 7.23
N HIS A 123 14.17 6.18 7.50
CA HIS A 123 13.07 6.04 6.54
C HIS A 123 12.20 7.30 6.48
N GLU A 124 11.38 7.32 5.49
CA GLU A 124 10.25 8.22 5.30
C GLU A 124 9.08 7.42 4.76
N TYR A 125 7.94 8.02 4.61
CA TYR A 125 6.74 7.36 4.12
C TYR A 125 6.37 7.84 2.73
N LEU A 126 5.79 6.92 1.95
CA LEU A 126 5.10 7.23 0.71
C LEU A 126 3.63 6.85 0.89
N LEU A 127 2.80 7.86 1.13
CA LEU A 127 1.36 7.71 1.33
C LEU A 127 0.64 7.65 -0.01
N VAL A 128 -0.22 6.65 -0.19
CA VAL A 128 -0.89 6.38 -1.47
C VAL A 128 -2.40 6.35 -1.30
N TYR A 129 -3.10 7.14 -2.11
CA TYR A 129 -4.56 7.13 -2.24
C TYR A 129 -4.96 6.98 -3.71
N ALA A 130 -6.10 6.33 -3.97
CA ALA A 130 -6.70 6.26 -5.29
C ALA A 130 -8.18 6.62 -5.21
N LYS A 131 -8.72 7.31 -6.22
CA LYS A 131 -10.17 7.58 -6.28
C LYS A 131 -10.99 6.31 -6.39
N ASN A 132 -10.46 5.29 -7.08
CA ASN A 132 -11.08 3.98 -7.22
C ASN A 132 -10.08 2.87 -6.89
N PRO A 133 -10.04 2.37 -5.62
CA PRO A 133 -9.10 1.34 -5.19
C PRO A 133 -9.19 0.02 -5.99
N GLU A 134 -10.37 -0.40 -6.40
CA GLU A 134 -10.55 -1.63 -7.16
C GLU A 134 -9.95 -1.50 -8.57
N GLN A 135 -10.21 -0.39 -9.26
CA GLN A 135 -9.59 -0.12 -10.56
C GLN A 135 -8.08 0.05 -10.43
N PHE A 136 -7.60 0.77 -9.41
CA PHE A 136 -6.16 0.87 -9.13
C PHE A 136 -5.50 -0.51 -9.01
N LYS A 137 -6.14 -1.43 -8.27
CA LYS A 137 -5.66 -2.81 -8.11
C LYS A 137 -5.60 -3.57 -9.43
N MET A 138 -6.55 -3.34 -10.33
CA MET A 138 -6.61 -4.00 -11.63
C MET A 138 -5.63 -3.42 -12.65
N LEU A 139 -5.53 -2.09 -12.69
CA LEU A 139 -4.77 -1.35 -13.71
C LEU A 139 -3.28 -1.20 -13.40
N ARG A 140 -2.88 -1.36 -12.11
CA ARG A 140 -1.47 -1.22 -11.73
C ARG A 140 -0.57 -2.18 -12.49
N ASN A 141 0.55 -1.69 -12.98
CA ASN A 141 1.59 -2.51 -13.55
C ASN A 141 2.22 -3.41 -12.48
N LYS A 142 2.50 -4.66 -12.85
CA LYS A 142 3.25 -5.59 -12.01
C LYS A 142 4.72 -5.53 -12.40
N LEU A 143 5.59 -5.54 -11.41
CA LEU A 143 7.02 -5.71 -11.67
C LEU A 143 7.27 -7.11 -12.23
N PRO A 144 8.21 -7.27 -13.18
CA PRO A 144 8.62 -8.58 -13.63
C PRO A 144 9.21 -9.38 -12.46
N LEU A 145 8.99 -10.68 -12.47
CA LEU A 145 9.59 -11.57 -11.49
C LEU A 145 11.10 -11.60 -11.69
N GLY A 146 11.86 -11.37 -10.61
CA GLY A 146 13.31 -11.51 -10.63
C GLY A 146 13.75 -12.98 -10.74
N ASP A 147 15.00 -13.22 -11.15
CA ASP A 147 15.54 -14.56 -11.38
C ASP A 147 15.40 -15.49 -10.17
N LYS A 148 15.64 -15.00 -8.97
CA LYS A 148 15.44 -15.75 -7.72
C LYS A 148 13.98 -16.18 -7.51
N GLN A 149 13.03 -15.35 -7.90
CA GLN A 149 11.61 -15.66 -7.83
C GLN A 149 11.20 -16.65 -8.92
N LEU A 150 11.76 -16.51 -10.12
CA LEU A 150 11.52 -17.42 -11.25
C LEU A 150 12.10 -18.82 -11.00
N ALA A 151 13.22 -18.91 -10.29
CA ALA A 151 13.89 -20.19 -9.99
C ALA A 151 13.04 -21.18 -9.18
N VAL A 152 12.05 -20.68 -8.40
CA VAL A 152 11.14 -21.55 -7.63
C VAL A 152 10.00 -22.13 -8.47
N TYR A 153 9.78 -21.61 -9.69
CA TYR A 153 8.76 -22.13 -10.61
C TYR A 153 9.39 -23.17 -11.54
N LYS A 154 8.82 -24.38 -11.55
CA LYS A 154 9.28 -25.50 -12.35
C LYS A 154 8.10 -26.08 -13.14
N ASN A 155 8.38 -26.92 -14.11
CA ASN A 155 7.36 -27.65 -14.85
C ASN A 155 7.73 -29.14 -14.91
N PRO A 156 7.68 -29.86 -13.76
CA PRO A 156 8.10 -31.26 -13.68
C PRO A 156 7.16 -32.22 -14.39
N ASN A 157 5.92 -31.86 -14.64
CA ASN A 157 4.89 -32.67 -15.27
C ASN A 157 4.57 -32.27 -16.71
N GLY A 158 5.30 -31.30 -17.28
CA GLY A 158 5.05 -30.84 -18.64
C GLY A 158 3.72 -30.09 -18.82
N ASP A 159 3.21 -29.43 -17.77
CA ASP A 159 1.96 -28.67 -17.82
C ASP A 159 1.96 -27.66 -18.97
N PRO A 160 1.01 -27.70 -19.91
CA PRO A 160 0.96 -26.80 -21.05
C PRO A 160 0.73 -25.34 -20.65
N ARG A 161 0.24 -25.06 -19.44
CA ARG A 161 0.09 -23.72 -18.88
C ARG A 161 1.43 -23.08 -18.47
N GLY A 162 2.53 -23.88 -18.43
CA GLY A 162 3.88 -23.40 -18.16
C GLY A 162 4.40 -23.78 -16.77
N LYS A 163 5.39 -23.00 -16.28
CA LYS A 163 6.03 -23.24 -14.99
C LYS A 163 5.11 -22.89 -13.83
N TRP A 164 5.09 -23.73 -12.80
CA TRP A 164 4.29 -23.56 -11.60
C TRP A 164 5.08 -23.80 -10.31
N ARG A 165 4.51 -23.43 -9.19
CA ARG A 165 5.05 -23.66 -7.84
C ARG A 165 3.97 -24.27 -6.96
N ALA A 166 4.29 -25.38 -6.29
CA ALA A 166 3.42 -25.94 -5.26
C ALA A 166 3.35 -24.96 -4.05
N VAL A 167 2.17 -24.82 -3.52
CA VAL A 167 1.91 -24.07 -2.27
C VAL A 167 1.14 -24.98 -1.31
N SER A 168 1.34 -24.79 0.01
CA SER A 168 0.57 -25.55 0.99
C SER A 168 -0.92 -25.42 0.73
N PHE A 169 -1.65 -26.53 0.81
CA PHE A 169 -3.10 -26.57 0.67
C PHE A 169 -3.83 -26.32 1.99
N SER A 170 -3.10 -26.33 3.13
CA SER A 170 -3.63 -26.02 4.45
C SER A 170 -3.54 -24.51 4.78
N ALA A 171 -4.46 -24.06 5.64
CA ALA A 171 -4.51 -22.72 6.23
C ALA A 171 -4.69 -22.85 7.73
N GLN A 172 -4.22 -21.87 8.50
CA GLN A 172 -4.42 -21.80 9.95
C GLN A 172 -5.90 -21.60 10.31
N GLY A 173 -6.31 -22.17 11.45
CA GLY A 173 -7.63 -22.03 12.03
C GLY A 173 -8.58 -23.16 11.63
N PHE A 174 -9.75 -23.17 12.25
CA PHE A 174 -10.79 -24.16 12.07
C PHE A 174 -11.94 -23.56 11.25
N ARG A 175 -12.33 -24.24 10.16
CA ARG A 175 -13.50 -23.91 9.34
C ARG A 175 -14.25 -25.19 9.01
N PRO A 176 -15.46 -25.39 9.52
CA PRO A 176 -16.19 -26.66 9.39
C PRO A 176 -16.28 -27.19 7.96
N ASN A 177 -16.55 -26.31 6.99
CA ASN A 177 -16.70 -26.67 5.57
C ASN A 177 -15.35 -26.95 4.84
N GLN A 178 -14.24 -26.87 5.56
CA GLN A 178 -12.87 -27.08 5.03
C GLN A 178 -12.15 -28.22 5.78
N MET A 179 -12.91 -29.08 6.48
CA MET A 179 -12.44 -30.21 7.31
C MET A 179 -12.87 -31.55 6.68
N TYR A 180 -12.50 -31.80 5.45
CA TYR A 180 -12.83 -33.03 4.74
C TYR A 180 -11.59 -33.90 4.48
N GLU A 181 -11.78 -35.15 4.17
CA GLU A 181 -10.71 -36.09 3.83
C GLU A 181 -10.39 -36.01 2.33
N ILE A 182 -9.10 -35.94 2.02
CA ILE A 182 -8.58 -35.99 0.65
C ILE A 182 -7.91 -37.32 0.43
N ARG A 183 -8.35 -38.04 -0.59
CA ARG A 183 -7.70 -39.29 -1.03
C ARG A 183 -6.71 -38.97 -2.15
N SER A 184 -5.44 -39.36 -1.96
CA SER A 184 -4.44 -39.24 -3.01
C SER A 184 -4.83 -40.14 -4.19
N PRO A 185 -4.90 -39.63 -5.42
CA PRO A 185 -5.18 -40.45 -6.61
C PRO A 185 -4.00 -41.34 -6.97
N LEU A 186 -2.79 -41.06 -6.47
CA LEU A 186 -1.57 -41.82 -6.77
C LEU A 186 -1.41 -43.05 -5.86
N THR A 187 -1.69 -42.90 -4.57
CA THR A 187 -1.38 -43.91 -3.54
C THR A 187 -2.61 -44.42 -2.80
N GLY A 188 -3.75 -43.76 -2.95
CA GLY A 188 -4.97 -44.06 -2.17
C GLY A 188 -4.91 -43.60 -0.72
N LYS A 189 -3.80 -42.96 -0.27
CA LYS A 189 -3.61 -42.46 1.09
C LYS A 189 -4.61 -41.35 1.41
N LEU A 190 -5.16 -41.39 2.63
CA LEU A 190 -6.07 -40.38 3.12
C LEU A 190 -5.29 -39.28 3.85
N HIS A 191 -5.59 -38.04 3.50
CA HIS A 191 -5.02 -36.85 4.11
C HIS A 191 -6.13 -36.07 4.83
N ARG A 192 -5.82 -35.61 6.04
CA ARG A 192 -6.63 -34.67 6.83
C ARG A 192 -5.86 -33.38 7.04
N PRO A 193 -6.55 -32.26 7.29
CA PRO A 193 -5.84 -31.05 7.69
C PRO A 193 -4.97 -31.31 8.93
N PRO A 194 -3.76 -30.77 9.01
CA PRO A 194 -2.95 -30.80 10.22
C PRO A 194 -3.71 -30.20 11.42
N GLU A 195 -3.35 -30.64 12.63
CA GLU A 195 -3.92 -30.09 13.85
C GLU A 195 -3.82 -28.56 13.89
N GLY A 196 -4.91 -27.89 14.30
CA GLY A 196 -5.00 -26.42 14.29
C GLY A 196 -5.14 -25.77 12.89
N SER A 197 -5.34 -26.57 11.85
CA SER A 197 -5.47 -26.12 10.46
C SER A 197 -6.74 -26.64 9.79
N CYS A 198 -7.08 -26.05 8.66
CA CYS A 198 -8.13 -26.52 7.74
C CYS A 198 -7.60 -26.49 6.29
N TRP A 199 -8.31 -27.05 5.34
CA TRP A 199 -7.99 -26.86 3.93
C TRP A 199 -8.27 -25.41 3.50
N LYS A 200 -7.59 -24.92 2.46
CA LYS A 200 -7.76 -23.53 1.97
C LYS A 200 -9.08 -23.30 1.25
N VAL A 201 -9.69 -24.36 0.74
CA VAL A 201 -10.92 -24.31 -0.05
C VAL A 201 -11.93 -25.31 0.46
N VAL A 202 -13.19 -25.14 0.10
CA VAL A 202 -14.26 -26.12 0.35
C VAL A 202 -14.11 -27.32 -0.58
N GLU A 203 -14.73 -28.46 -0.23
CA GLU A 203 -14.58 -29.73 -0.94
C GLU A 203 -14.97 -29.65 -2.43
N GLN A 204 -16.02 -28.91 -2.75
CA GLN A 204 -16.43 -28.69 -4.14
C GLN A 204 -15.34 -28.01 -4.98
N GLU A 205 -14.68 -27.02 -4.44
CA GLU A 205 -13.57 -26.34 -5.11
C GLU A 205 -12.32 -27.21 -5.20
N TYR A 206 -12.08 -28.09 -4.21
CA TYR A 206 -11.03 -29.10 -4.29
C TYR A 206 -11.23 -30.01 -5.50
N PHE A 207 -12.44 -30.55 -5.71
CA PHE A 207 -12.73 -31.42 -6.87
C PHE A 207 -12.55 -30.67 -8.18
N ARG A 208 -12.92 -29.39 -8.24
CA ARG A 208 -12.67 -28.54 -9.40
C ARG A 208 -11.16 -28.39 -9.68
N LEU A 209 -10.36 -28.11 -8.64
CA LEU A 209 -8.90 -28.02 -8.77
C LEU A 209 -8.25 -29.36 -9.15
N LEU A 210 -8.79 -30.45 -8.66
CA LEU A 210 -8.33 -31.79 -9.01
C LEU A 210 -8.60 -32.12 -10.49
N SER A 211 -9.80 -31.83 -10.97
CA SER A 211 -10.15 -32.01 -12.39
C SER A 211 -9.40 -31.12 -13.33
N ASP A 212 -8.96 -29.92 -12.85
CA ASP A 212 -8.13 -28.96 -13.59
C ASP A 212 -6.62 -29.26 -13.46
N GLU A 213 -6.25 -30.43 -12.90
CA GLU A 213 -4.86 -30.87 -12.67
C GLU A 213 -4.01 -29.87 -11.88
N ARG A 214 -4.63 -29.11 -10.96
CA ARG A 214 -3.96 -28.12 -10.10
C ARG A 214 -3.62 -28.65 -8.71
N MET A 215 -3.86 -29.92 -8.46
CA MET A 215 -3.51 -30.58 -7.20
C MET A 215 -2.23 -31.39 -7.37
N TYR A 216 -1.25 -31.14 -6.51
CA TYR A 216 0.02 -31.86 -6.50
C TYR A 216 0.21 -32.56 -5.15
N PHE A 217 0.28 -33.89 -5.17
CA PHE A 217 0.37 -34.72 -3.97
C PHE A 217 1.80 -35.09 -3.57
N GLY A 218 2.81 -34.57 -4.25
CA GLY A 218 4.21 -34.96 -4.01
C GLY A 218 4.57 -36.29 -4.61
N LYS A 219 5.73 -36.85 -4.23
CA LYS A 219 6.20 -38.14 -4.71
C LYS A 219 5.56 -39.32 -3.94
N ASP A 220 5.21 -39.07 -2.68
CA ASP A 220 4.75 -40.11 -1.74
C ASP A 220 3.22 -40.09 -1.51
N GLY A 221 2.52 -39.32 -2.31
CA GLY A 221 1.06 -39.21 -2.32
C GLY A 221 0.47 -38.31 -1.25
#